data_f1f709af97dfc6eee67df920ba9428e0
#
_entry.id   f1f709af97dfc6eee67df920ba9428e0
#
_cell.length_a   1.000
_cell.length_b   1.000
_cell.length_c   1.000
_cell.angle_alpha   90.00
_cell.angle_beta   90.00
_cell.angle_gamma   90.00
#
_symmetry.space_group_name_H-M   'P 1'
#
loop_
_entity.id
_entity.type
_entity.pdbx_description
1 polymer ?
#
loop_
_entity_poly.entity_id
_entity_poly.type
_entity_poly.pdbx_seq_one_letter_code
_entity_poly.pdbx_strand_id
1 'polypeptide(L)'
;MIAGGVGSVDARHQHKLPLPAGTLLVQLGGPGMRIGLGGGAASSMGVGSNAAELDFASVQRANPEMERRVQEVINACRAMGDNNPILSIHDVGAGGLSNAFPELAHDADKGADFDLSRIPVAESGMSPAEIWCNESQERYVLGIAPERLPELEALCTRERCPMAVVGTVTDAEHLKLAAPGEPPAVDIDMSVLFGKSPKLRREGATPARTELPGMDLSELNLDTLATQILQLPAVASKSFLITIADRTVGGLSVRDPMVGPWQVPVADCAVGLLDYRNHHGDALSMGERSPAAVQDSAAASRLAIAESLTNLLSAVPDDLGQTKLSANWMADAGSAGQDAALYAAVEAASRLCIELGISIPVGKDSLSMRARWKGDDGQRVKEIGRAHV
;
A
#
# COMPACT_ATOMS: atom_id res chain seq x y z
N MET A 1 9.68 5.55 -6.96
CA MET A 1 9.59 4.09 -7.20
C MET A 1 8.14 3.69 -7.01
N ILE A 2 7.58 2.97 -7.97
CA ILE A 2 6.22 2.43 -7.90
C ILE A 2 6.37 0.92 -7.76
N ALA A 3 5.64 0.32 -6.84
CA ALA A 3 5.59 -1.11 -6.63
C ALA A 3 4.14 -1.59 -6.69
N GLY A 4 3.94 -2.73 -7.29
CA GLY A 4 2.61 -3.34 -7.41
C GLY A 4 2.73 -4.82 -7.69
N GLY A 5 1.60 -5.51 -7.66
CA GLY A 5 1.53 -6.93 -7.93
C GLY A 5 0.12 -7.37 -8.27
N VAL A 6 0.03 -8.55 -8.85
CA VAL A 6 -1.22 -9.23 -9.14
C VAL A 6 -1.13 -10.66 -8.62
N GLY A 7 -2.25 -11.23 -8.23
CA GLY A 7 -2.33 -12.60 -7.75
C GLY A 7 -3.71 -13.19 -7.97
N SER A 8 -3.82 -14.49 -7.73
CA SER A 8 -5.09 -15.22 -7.83
C SER A 8 -5.67 -15.47 -6.45
N VAL A 9 -6.97 -15.27 -6.30
CA VAL A 9 -7.74 -15.64 -5.12
C VAL A 9 -8.74 -16.74 -5.48
N ASP A 10 -8.90 -17.72 -4.60
CA ASP A 10 -9.95 -18.73 -4.74
C ASP A 10 -11.32 -18.06 -4.52
N ALA A 11 -12.27 -18.29 -5.42
CA ALA A 11 -13.61 -17.69 -5.35
C ALA A 11 -14.33 -17.95 -4.03
N ARG A 12 -14.03 -19.05 -3.35
CA ARG A 12 -14.57 -19.39 -2.02
C ARG A 12 -14.08 -18.46 -0.91
N HIS A 13 -12.93 -17.80 -1.11
CA HIS A 13 -12.28 -16.92 -0.14
C HIS A 13 -12.29 -15.45 -0.58
N GLN A 14 -13.08 -15.12 -1.60
CA GLN A 14 -13.18 -13.75 -2.12
C GLN A 14 -13.87 -12.79 -1.12
N HIS A 15 -14.78 -13.31 -0.32
CA HIS A 15 -15.53 -12.53 0.66
C HIS A 15 -15.23 -13.02 2.09
N LYS A 16 -15.13 -12.09 3.02
CA LYS A 16 -15.05 -12.39 4.45
C LYS A 16 -16.34 -13.05 4.89
N LEU A 17 -16.22 -14.06 5.77
CA LEU A 17 -17.39 -14.71 6.37
C LEU A 17 -17.87 -13.90 7.58
N PRO A 18 -19.16 -14.02 7.96
CA PRO A 18 -19.69 -13.40 9.17
C PRO A 18 -18.92 -13.84 10.43
N LEU A 19 -18.76 -12.92 11.37
CA LEU A 19 -18.15 -13.18 12.67
C LEU A 19 -19.25 -13.16 13.75
N PRO A 20 -19.85 -14.28 14.11
CA PRO A 20 -20.80 -14.33 15.22
C PRO A 20 -20.14 -13.97 16.55
N ALA A 21 -20.94 -13.47 17.51
CA ALA A 21 -20.45 -13.23 18.87
C ALA A 21 -19.80 -14.49 19.45
N GLY A 22 -18.69 -14.32 20.15
CA GLY A 22 -17.87 -15.43 20.65
C GLY A 22 -16.79 -15.91 19.68
N THR A 23 -16.78 -15.43 18.42
CA THR A 23 -15.65 -15.67 17.51
C THR A 23 -14.36 -15.18 18.16
N LEU A 24 -13.32 -16.01 18.12
CA LEU A 24 -12.01 -15.68 18.66
C LEU A 24 -11.27 -14.75 17.72
N LEU A 25 -10.66 -13.72 18.30
CA LEU A 25 -9.81 -12.78 17.60
C LEU A 25 -8.35 -13.16 17.88
N VAL A 26 -7.64 -13.54 16.81
CA VAL A 26 -6.31 -14.13 16.89
C VAL A 26 -5.30 -13.24 16.20
N GLN A 27 -4.20 -12.90 16.87
CA GLN A 27 -3.00 -12.41 16.22
C GLN A 27 -2.17 -13.59 15.74
N LEU A 28 -1.80 -13.59 14.47
CA LEU A 28 -0.90 -14.56 13.85
C LEU A 28 0.40 -13.85 13.46
N GLY A 29 1.55 -14.44 13.74
CA GLY A 29 2.85 -13.93 13.34
C GLY A 29 3.67 -13.33 14.47
N GLY A 30 4.60 -12.43 14.10
CA GLY A 30 5.62 -11.91 15.01
C GLY A 30 5.10 -11.08 16.18
N PRO A 31 5.94 -10.87 17.21
CA PRO A 31 5.61 -10.02 18.34
C PRO A 31 5.66 -8.54 17.97
N GLY A 32 4.94 -7.72 18.72
CA GLY A 32 5.04 -6.26 18.67
C GLY A 32 6.40 -5.76 19.18
N MET A 33 6.91 -4.72 18.54
CA MET A 33 8.14 -4.01 18.89
C MET A 33 7.87 -2.50 18.82
N ARG A 34 8.78 -1.68 19.34
CA ARG A 34 8.67 -0.21 19.22
C ARG A 34 9.00 0.26 17.80
N ILE A 35 8.11 -0.01 16.88
CA ILE A 35 8.22 0.36 15.46
C ILE A 35 6.93 1.08 15.04
N GLY A 36 7.08 2.20 14.31
CA GLY A 36 5.95 2.93 13.76
C GLY A 36 5.02 3.54 14.81
N LEU A 37 5.55 3.89 15.98
CA LEU A 37 4.76 4.42 17.11
C LEU A 37 4.05 5.75 16.81
N GLY A 38 4.47 6.47 15.78
CA GLY A 38 3.79 7.65 15.28
C GLY A 38 2.49 7.38 14.53
N GLY A 39 2.21 6.11 14.21
CA GLY A 39 1.04 5.69 13.44
C GLY A 39 1.01 6.28 12.03
N GLY A 40 -0.12 6.19 11.35
CA GLY A 40 -0.35 6.78 10.03
C GLY A 40 -0.11 8.30 9.97
N ALA A 41 -0.19 8.99 11.11
CA ALA A 41 0.14 10.42 11.21
C ALA A 41 1.63 10.70 10.92
N ALA A 42 2.55 9.84 11.37
CA ALA A 42 3.98 10.01 11.13
C ALA A 42 4.33 9.83 9.64
N SER A 43 3.73 8.86 8.97
CA SER A 43 3.91 8.65 7.53
C SER A 43 3.29 9.76 6.67
N SER A 44 2.34 10.50 7.23
CA SER A 44 1.66 11.64 6.58
C SER A 44 2.32 12.99 6.86
N MET A 45 3.40 13.03 7.64
CA MET A 45 4.14 14.26 7.91
C MET A 45 5.18 14.57 6.83
N GLY A 46 5.49 15.83 6.63
CA GLY A 46 6.55 16.24 5.70
C GLY A 46 7.92 15.73 6.14
N VAL A 47 8.71 15.25 5.20
CA VAL A 47 10.09 14.78 5.45
C VAL A 47 10.91 15.86 6.18
N GLY A 48 11.62 15.48 7.24
CA GLY A 48 12.43 16.36 8.08
C GLY A 48 11.64 17.20 9.09
N SER A 49 10.34 16.91 9.31
CA SER A 49 9.53 17.57 10.33
C SER A 49 9.44 16.79 11.65
N ASN A 50 9.80 15.51 11.64
CA ASN A 50 9.85 14.67 12.84
C ASN A 50 11.18 14.78 13.58
N ALA A 51 11.18 14.37 14.86
CA ALA A 51 12.42 14.10 15.57
C ALA A 51 13.11 12.87 14.98
N ALA A 52 14.44 12.87 14.95
CA ALA A 52 15.22 11.78 14.33
C ALA A 52 14.92 10.40 14.96
N GLU A 53 14.64 10.36 16.26
CA GLU A 53 14.28 9.13 16.96
C GLU A 53 12.96 8.53 16.44
N LEU A 54 11.97 9.36 16.08
CA LEU A 54 10.71 8.88 15.49
C LEU A 54 10.92 8.37 14.06
N ASP A 55 11.79 9.01 13.29
CA ASP A 55 12.13 8.55 11.94
C ASP A 55 12.86 7.21 12.00
N PHE A 56 13.78 7.01 12.95
CA PHE A 56 14.43 5.72 13.18
C PHE A 56 13.45 4.64 13.66
N ALA A 57 12.51 4.98 14.52
CA ALA A 57 11.46 4.08 14.99
C ALA A 57 10.45 3.70 13.88
N SER A 58 10.40 4.46 12.78
CA SER A 58 9.55 4.15 11.62
C SER A 58 10.15 3.11 10.68
N VAL A 59 11.45 2.78 10.83
CA VAL A 59 12.13 1.81 9.96
C VAL A 59 11.60 0.42 10.22
N GLN A 60 10.99 -0.18 9.21
CA GLN A 60 10.55 -1.57 9.27
C GLN A 60 11.74 -2.52 9.29
N ARG A 61 11.64 -3.56 10.09
CA ARG A 61 12.67 -4.61 10.22
C ARG A 61 12.13 -5.87 9.60
N ALA A 62 12.57 -6.17 8.39
CA ALA A 62 12.14 -7.37 7.68
C ALA A 62 12.54 -8.63 8.46
N ASN A 63 11.58 -9.53 8.65
CA ASN A 63 11.80 -10.88 9.16
C ASN A 63 11.25 -11.91 8.17
N PRO A 64 11.99 -12.24 7.09
CA PRO A 64 11.49 -13.10 6.04
C PRO A 64 11.18 -14.52 6.52
N GLU A 65 11.82 -15.00 7.58
CA GLU A 65 11.48 -16.30 8.18
C GLU A 65 10.10 -16.25 8.83
N MET A 66 9.79 -15.20 9.56
CA MET A 66 8.46 -15.04 10.19
C MET A 66 7.37 -14.91 9.13
N GLU A 67 7.61 -14.10 8.11
CA GLU A 67 6.68 -13.94 6.99
C GLU A 67 6.40 -15.28 6.30
N ARG A 68 7.44 -16.07 6.04
CA ARG A 68 7.28 -17.40 5.45
C ARG A 68 6.48 -18.36 6.34
N ARG A 69 6.73 -18.37 7.63
CA ARG A 69 5.97 -19.20 8.59
C ARG A 69 4.49 -18.85 8.58
N VAL A 70 4.17 -17.57 8.63
CA VAL A 70 2.79 -17.06 8.56
C VAL A 70 2.14 -17.47 7.25
N GLN A 71 2.83 -17.27 6.13
CA GLN A 71 2.35 -17.63 4.80
C GLN A 71 2.02 -19.12 4.69
N GLU A 72 2.86 -20.00 5.26
CA GLU A 72 2.60 -21.46 5.25
C GLU A 72 1.35 -21.83 6.05
N VAL A 73 1.10 -21.19 7.19
CA VAL A 73 -0.14 -21.39 7.96
C VAL A 73 -1.36 -20.96 7.14
N ILE A 74 -1.33 -19.76 6.56
CA ILE A 74 -2.43 -19.22 5.74
C ILE A 74 -2.66 -20.11 4.51
N ASN A 75 -1.59 -20.54 3.83
CA ASN A 75 -1.68 -21.43 2.66
C ASN A 75 -2.29 -22.79 3.03
N ALA A 76 -1.91 -23.34 4.18
CA ALA A 76 -2.48 -24.60 4.66
C ALA A 76 -3.99 -24.45 4.96
N CYS A 77 -4.40 -23.37 5.62
CA CYS A 77 -5.81 -23.06 5.86
C CYS A 77 -6.58 -22.91 4.53
N ARG A 78 -6.03 -22.15 3.59
CA ARG A 78 -6.62 -21.99 2.25
C ARG A 78 -6.78 -23.30 1.51
N ALA A 79 -5.79 -24.19 1.61
CA ALA A 79 -5.82 -25.49 0.92
C ALA A 79 -6.93 -26.42 1.44
N MET A 80 -7.50 -26.16 2.62
CA MET A 80 -8.64 -26.90 3.16
C MET A 80 -9.97 -26.56 2.48
N GLY A 81 -10.00 -25.54 1.61
CA GLY A 81 -11.20 -25.17 0.86
C GLY A 81 -12.34 -24.75 1.78
N ASP A 82 -13.49 -25.44 1.66
CA ASP A 82 -14.67 -25.13 2.48
C ASP A 82 -14.48 -25.44 3.98
N ASN A 83 -13.43 -26.16 4.33
CA ASN A 83 -13.03 -26.44 5.70
C ASN A 83 -11.95 -25.48 6.22
N ASN A 84 -11.74 -24.34 5.58
CA ASN A 84 -10.84 -23.32 6.06
C ASN A 84 -11.27 -22.83 7.45
N PRO A 85 -10.41 -22.89 8.48
CA PRO A 85 -10.78 -22.41 9.82
C PRO A 85 -10.87 -20.88 9.92
N ILE A 86 -10.29 -20.16 8.98
CA ILE A 86 -10.27 -18.69 8.97
C ILE A 86 -11.59 -18.17 8.40
N LEU A 87 -12.37 -17.48 9.23
CA LEU A 87 -13.61 -16.82 8.83
C LEU A 87 -13.33 -15.46 8.15
N SER A 88 -12.40 -14.72 8.72
CA SER A 88 -11.99 -13.42 8.21
C SER A 88 -10.52 -13.19 8.56
N ILE A 89 -9.83 -12.45 7.70
CA ILE A 89 -8.40 -12.11 7.85
C ILE A 89 -8.16 -10.66 7.45
N HIS A 90 -7.25 -10.00 8.15
CA HIS A 90 -6.74 -8.69 7.82
C HIS A 90 -5.24 -8.63 8.12
N ASP A 91 -4.47 -7.93 7.28
CA ASP A 91 -3.06 -7.65 7.54
C ASP A 91 -2.89 -6.57 8.61
N VAL A 92 -1.73 -6.53 9.24
CA VAL A 92 -1.36 -5.49 10.20
C VAL A 92 -0.41 -4.50 9.52
N GLY A 93 -0.94 -3.35 9.18
CA GLY A 93 -0.20 -2.25 8.53
C GLY A 93 -0.13 -1.00 9.40
N ALA A 94 -0.41 0.15 8.79
CA ALA A 94 -0.43 1.45 9.45
C ALA A 94 -1.41 1.46 10.64
N GLY A 95 -0.98 2.02 11.77
CA GLY A 95 -1.75 2.00 13.02
C GLY A 95 -1.70 0.68 13.78
N GLY A 96 -1.06 -0.35 13.25
CA GLY A 96 -0.88 -1.62 13.96
C GLY A 96 -2.20 -2.34 14.26
N LEU A 97 -2.26 -2.98 15.41
CA LEU A 97 -3.47 -3.70 15.87
C LEU A 97 -4.64 -2.75 16.12
N SER A 98 -4.36 -1.46 16.41
CA SER A 98 -5.40 -0.45 16.65
C SER A 98 -6.22 -0.10 15.42
N ASN A 99 -5.74 -0.48 14.24
CA ASN A 99 -6.48 -0.40 12.99
C ASN A 99 -7.02 -1.76 12.56
N ALA A 100 -6.18 -2.78 12.51
CA ALA A 100 -6.52 -4.07 11.94
C ALA A 100 -7.67 -4.81 12.68
N PHE A 101 -7.66 -4.86 14.01
CA PHE A 101 -8.72 -5.54 14.76
C PHE A 101 -10.06 -4.80 14.74
N PRO A 102 -10.11 -3.47 14.95
CA PRO A 102 -11.36 -2.73 14.80
C PRO A 102 -11.96 -2.87 13.41
N GLU A 103 -11.17 -2.80 12.33
CA GLU A 103 -11.66 -3.01 10.97
C GLU A 103 -12.24 -4.41 10.78
N LEU A 104 -11.56 -5.44 11.31
CA LEU A 104 -12.04 -6.82 11.22
C LEU A 104 -13.42 -7.00 11.89
N ALA A 105 -13.64 -6.38 13.05
CA ALA A 105 -14.91 -6.42 13.76
C ALA A 105 -15.99 -5.58 13.08
N HIS A 106 -15.62 -4.37 12.63
CA HIS A 106 -16.53 -3.45 11.95
C HIS A 106 -17.05 -4.01 10.63
N ASP A 107 -16.22 -4.67 9.85
CA ASP A 107 -16.62 -5.33 8.59
C ASP A 107 -17.70 -6.41 8.80
N ALA A 108 -17.84 -6.88 10.03
CA ALA A 108 -18.87 -7.85 10.42
C ALA A 108 -20.08 -7.21 11.17
N ASP A 109 -20.16 -5.87 11.23
CA ASP A 109 -21.14 -5.12 12.04
C ASP A 109 -21.14 -5.55 13.51
N LYS A 110 -19.95 -5.69 14.11
CA LYS A 110 -19.74 -6.19 15.48
C LYS A 110 -18.78 -5.27 16.24
N GLY A 111 -18.73 -5.52 17.57
CA GLY A 111 -17.67 -5.00 18.44
C GLY A 111 -16.76 -6.11 18.91
N ALA A 112 -15.84 -5.77 19.80
CA ALA A 112 -14.87 -6.73 20.32
C ALA A 112 -14.33 -6.35 21.70
N ASP A 113 -14.05 -7.38 22.51
CA ASP A 113 -13.34 -7.27 23.78
C ASP A 113 -11.94 -7.88 23.63
N PHE A 114 -10.93 -7.13 24.02
CA PHE A 114 -9.51 -7.52 23.92
C PHE A 114 -8.83 -7.56 25.29
N ASP A 115 -7.96 -8.55 25.45
CA ASP A 115 -7.04 -8.66 26.58
C ASP A 115 -5.63 -8.21 26.14
N LEU A 116 -5.24 -7.02 26.55
CA LEU A 116 -3.94 -6.40 26.21
C LEU A 116 -2.76 -7.28 26.66
N SER A 117 -2.90 -8.02 27.78
CA SER A 117 -1.83 -8.85 28.33
C SER A 117 -1.51 -10.08 27.48
N ARG A 118 -2.42 -10.46 26.57
CA ARG A 118 -2.25 -11.60 25.67
C ARG A 118 -1.56 -11.25 24.36
N ILE A 119 -1.36 -9.96 24.07
CA ILE A 119 -0.71 -9.53 22.84
C ILE A 119 0.80 -9.81 22.96
N PRO A 120 1.39 -10.64 22.06
CA PRO A 120 2.81 -10.94 22.10
C PRO A 120 3.66 -9.70 21.82
N VAL A 121 4.65 -9.45 22.67
CA VAL A 121 5.61 -8.35 22.53
C VAL A 121 7.04 -8.87 22.66
N ALA A 122 7.98 -8.31 21.92
CA ALA A 122 9.39 -8.66 21.97
C ALA A 122 10.18 -7.80 22.98
N GLU A 123 9.60 -6.68 23.39
CA GLU A 123 10.26 -5.71 24.27
C GLU A 123 9.48 -5.55 25.57
N SER A 124 10.19 -5.59 26.69
CA SER A 124 9.59 -5.35 28.01
C SER A 124 9.29 -3.86 28.23
N GLY A 125 8.28 -3.58 29.06
CA GLY A 125 7.96 -2.20 29.45
C GLY A 125 7.30 -1.36 28.36
N MET A 126 6.69 -1.99 27.36
CA MET A 126 5.84 -1.29 26.40
C MET A 126 4.54 -0.84 27.09
N SER A 127 4.18 0.43 26.85
CA SER A 127 2.89 0.97 27.28
C SER A 127 1.72 0.37 26.50
N PRO A 128 0.47 0.47 26.98
CA PRO A 128 -0.71 0.03 26.23
C PRO A 128 -0.79 0.60 24.81
N ALA A 129 -0.46 1.88 24.64
CA ALA A 129 -0.43 2.53 23.33
C ALA A 129 0.66 1.94 22.41
N GLU A 130 1.86 1.69 22.93
CA GLU A 130 2.95 1.07 22.17
C GLU A 130 2.61 -0.37 21.78
N ILE A 131 1.92 -1.13 22.63
CA ILE A 131 1.49 -2.51 22.31
C ILE A 131 0.40 -2.49 21.22
N TRP A 132 -0.56 -1.58 21.33
CA TRP A 132 -1.73 -1.55 20.47
C TRP A 132 -1.49 -0.88 19.12
N CYS A 133 -0.64 0.17 19.08
CA CYS A 133 -0.47 1.00 17.88
C CYS A 133 0.85 0.77 17.14
N ASN A 134 1.76 -0.13 17.58
CA ASN A 134 2.99 -0.37 16.85
C ASN A 134 2.73 -1.03 15.49
N GLU A 135 3.52 -0.64 14.49
CA GLU A 135 3.39 -1.09 13.11
C GLU A 135 4.35 -2.23 12.77
N SER A 136 4.69 -3.09 13.73
CA SER A 136 5.51 -4.28 13.47
C SER A 136 4.85 -5.13 12.40
N GLN A 137 5.61 -5.44 11.36
CA GLN A 137 5.17 -6.22 10.19
C GLN A 137 5.16 -7.73 10.50
N GLU A 138 4.87 -8.54 9.48
CA GLU A 138 4.76 -10.00 9.56
C GLU A 138 3.71 -10.47 10.56
N ARG A 139 2.60 -9.73 10.63
CA ARG A 139 1.44 -10.03 11.48
C ARG A 139 0.15 -9.97 10.70
N TYR A 140 -0.78 -10.83 11.09
CA TYR A 140 -2.16 -10.82 10.61
C TYR A 140 -3.12 -10.95 11.79
N VAL A 141 -4.34 -10.47 11.61
CA VAL A 141 -5.44 -10.66 12.57
C VAL A 141 -6.52 -11.51 11.93
N LEU A 142 -7.02 -12.50 12.68
CA LEU A 142 -7.93 -13.52 12.19
C LEU A 142 -9.17 -13.58 13.06
N GLY A 143 -10.33 -13.87 12.45
CA GLY A 143 -11.52 -14.37 13.12
C GLY A 143 -11.61 -15.89 12.99
N ILE A 144 -11.68 -16.60 14.11
CA ILE A 144 -11.67 -18.07 14.19
C ILE A 144 -12.86 -18.54 15.06
N ALA A 145 -13.64 -19.50 14.57
CA ALA A 145 -14.67 -20.15 15.40
C ALA A 145 -13.98 -20.93 16.53
N PRO A 146 -14.49 -20.85 17.80
CA PRO A 146 -13.83 -21.46 18.96
C PRO A 146 -13.53 -22.95 18.78
N GLU A 147 -14.42 -23.70 18.16
CA GLU A 147 -14.28 -25.14 17.89
C GLU A 147 -13.17 -25.46 16.86
N ARG A 148 -12.76 -24.47 16.07
CA ARG A 148 -11.71 -24.63 15.06
C ARG A 148 -10.32 -24.19 15.55
N LEU A 149 -10.22 -23.62 16.74
CA LEU A 149 -8.95 -23.15 17.32
C LEU A 149 -7.89 -24.25 17.40
N PRO A 150 -8.19 -25.50 17.86
CA PRO A 150 -7.17 -26.55 17.95
C PRO A 150 -6.52 -26.90 16.61
N GLU A 151 -7.26 -26.77 15.52
CA GLU A 151 -6.77 -27.03 14.17
C GLU A 151 -5.77 -25.95 13.74
N LEU A 152 -6.09 -24.69 13.99
CA LEU A 152 -5.17 -23.56 13.73
C LEU A 152 -3.90 -23.68 14.59
N GLU A 153 -4.05 -24.01 15.88
CA GLU A 153 -2.92 -24.23 16.80
C GLU A 153 -1.98 -25.34 16.32
N ALA A 154 -2.53 -26.43 15.80
CA ALA A 154 -1.73 -27.52 15.24
C ALA A 154 -0.92 -27.07 14.02
N LEU A 155 -1.52 -26.28 13.13
CA LEU A 155 -0.83 -25.69 11.97
C LEU A 155 0.27 -24.72 12.41
N CYS A 156 -0.03 -23.82 13.33
CA CYS A 156 0.93 -22.87 13.87
C CYS A 156 2.11 -23.57 14.54
N THR A 157 1.85 -24.63 15.29
CA THR A 157 2.89 -25.45 15.93
C THR A 157 3.79 -26.11 14.89
N ARG A 158 3.20 -26.70 13.84
CA ARG A 158 3.94 -27.33 12.74
C ARG A 158 4.89 -26.35 12.06
N GLU A 159 4.39 -25.15 11.77
CA GLU A 159 5.17 -24.13 11.06
C GLU A 159 6.02 -23.26 12.00
N ARG A 160 5.98 -23.52 13.31
CA ARG A 160 6.61 -22.67 14.35
C ARG A 160 6.20 -21.20 14.23
N CYS A 161 4.97 -20.97 13.84
CA CYS A 161 4.40 -19.64 13.68
C CYS A 161 3.77 -19.22 15.01
N PRO A 162 4.18 -18.12 15.64
CA PRO A 162 3.53 -17.61 16.84
C PRO A 162 2.09 -17.23 16.55
N MET A 163 1.22 -17.51 17.52
CA MET A 163 -0.16 -17.04 17.53
C MET A 163 -0.62 -16.74 18.94
N ALA A 164 -1.61 -15.87 19.07
CA ALA A 164 -2.26 -15.59 20.36
C ALA A 164 -3.75 -15.27 20.16
N VAL A 165 -4.60 -15.87 20.97
CA VAL A 165 -6.00 -15.44 21.10
C VAL A 165 -6.02 -14.21 21.99
N VAL A 166 -6.30 -13.04 21.40
CA VAL A 166 -6.19 -11.74 22.09
C VAL A 166 -7.53 -11.10 22.41
N GLY A 167 -8.62 -11.65 21.88
CA GLY A 167 -9.95 -11.11 22.14
C GLY A 167 -11.05 -11.99 21.59
N THR A 168 -12.28 -11.49 21.72
CA THR A 168 -13.51 -12.12 21.23
C THR A 168 -14.45 -11.07 20.64
N VAL A 169 -15.17 -11.47 19.60
CA VAL A 169 -16.23 -10.67 18.98
C VAL A 169 -17.45 -10.60 19.91
N THR A 170 -18.06 -9.43 19.98
CA THR A 170 -19.27 -9.16 20.77
C THR A 170 -20.41 -8.68 19.88
N ASP A 171 -21.67 -8.87 20.30
CA ASP A 171 -22.83 -8.34 19.57
C ASP A 171 -22.99 -6.82 19.72
N ALA A 172 -22.43 -6.25 20.79
CA ALA A 172 -22.42 -4.81 20.97
C ALA A 172 -21.38 -4.18 20.01
N GLU A 173 -21.79 -3.18 19.25
CA GLU A 173 -20.87 -2.38 18.42
C GLU A 173 -19.98 -1.48 19.28
N HIS A 174 -19.17 -2.08 20.13
CA HIS A 174 -18.33 -1.43 21.12
C HIS A 174 -16.95 -2.09 21.15
N LEU A 175 -15.91 -1.29 21.30
CA LEU A 175 -14.53 -1.75 21.40
C LEU A 175 -14.01 -1.57 22.81
N LYS A 176 -13.55 -2.65 23.41
CA LYS A 176 -12.91 -2.61 24.72
C LYS A 176 -11.55 -3.29 24.69
N LEU A 177 -10.54 -2.61 25.20
CA LEU A 177 -9.19 -3.11 25.37
C LEU A 177 -8.75 -2.88 26.81
N ALA A 178 -8.49 -3.95 27.55
CA ALA A 178 -8.06 -3.87 28.94
C ALA A 178 -7.04 -4.96 29.27
N ALA A 179 -6.18 -4.72 30.25
CA ALA A 179 -5.45 -5.78 30.94
C ALA A 179 -6.23 -6.22 32.18
N PRO A 180 -6.10 -7.49 32.64
CA PRO A 180 -6.77 -7.97 33.82
C PRO A 180 -6.45 -7.13 35.06
N GLY A 181 -7.50 -6.59 35.71
CA GLY A 181 -7.37 -5.76 36.93
C GLY A 181 -6.99 -4.30 36.68
N GLU A 182 -6.78 -3.89 35.44
CA GLU A 182 -6.46 -2.50 35.08
C GLU A 182 -7.69 -1.80 34.47
N PRO A 183 -7.76 -0.46 34.55
CA PRO A 183 -8.74 0.28 33.77
C PRO A 183 -8.57 0.03 32.28
N PRO A 184 -9.66 0.05 31.48
CA PRO A 184 -9.55 -0.14 30.04
C PRO A 184 -8.69 0.95 29.41
N ALA A 185 -7.75 0.54 28.55
CA ALA A 185 -6.95 1.45 27.73
C ALA A 185 -7.77 2.04 26.57
N VAL A 186 -8.76 1.27 26.08
CA VAL A 186 -9.76 1.71 25.11
C VAL A 186 -11.12 1.24 25.57
N ASP A 187 -12.13 2.12 25.53
CA ASP A 187 -13.53 1.84 25.86
C ASP A 187 -14.39 2.82 25.05
N ILE A 188 -14.81 2.41 23.84
CA ILE A 188 -15.36 3.34 22.85
C ILE A 188 -16.36 2.64 21.93
N ASP A 189 -17.41 3.36 21.54
CA ASP A 189 -18.34 2.89 20.52
C ASP A 189 -17.69 2.85 19.14
N MET A 190 -17.96 1.79 18.36
CA MET A 190 -17.45 1.64 17.00
C MET A 190 -17.90 2.79 16.09
N SER A 191 -19.09 3.36 16.34
CA SER A 191 -19.57 4.54 15.61
C SER A 191 -18.70 5.80 15.76
N VAL A 192 -17.90 5.89 16.84
CA VAL A 192 -16.93 6.97 17.03
C VAL A 192 -15.69 6.73 16.18
N LEU A 193 -15.26 5.47 16.08
CA LEU A 193 -14.09 5.10 15.26
C LEU A 193 -14.39 5.15 13.76
N PHE A 194 -15.53 4.59 13.35
CA PHE A 194 -15.92 4.44 11.95
C PHE A 194 -17.05 5.37 11.53
N GLY A 195 -17.38 6.34 12.38
CA GLY A 195 -18.36 7.37 12.06
C GLY A 195 -17.89 8.28 10.91
N LYS A 196 -18.85 8.99 10.33
CA LYS A 196 -18.55 9.93 9.26
C LYS A 196 -17.70 11.08 9.78
N SER A 197 -16.46 11.17 9.34
CA SER A 197 -15.61 12.33 9.58
C SER A 197 -16.27 13.62 9.05
N PRO A 198 -16.04 14.78 9.70
CA PRO A 198 -16.47 16.06 9.16
C PRO A 198 -15.99 16.22 7.72
N LYS A 199 -16.86 16.72 6.85
CA LYS A 199 -16.49 16.97 5.45
C LYS A 199 -15.38 18.02 5.41
N LEU A 200 -14.22 17.63 4.93
CA LEU A 200 -13.13 18.55 4.66
C LEU A 200 -13.47 19.36 3.40
N ARG A 201 -13.53 20.69 3.52
CA ARG A 201 -13.66 21.60 2.39
C ARG A 201 -12.32 22.26 2.12
N ARG A 202 -11.81 22.10 0.90
CA ARG A 202 -10.60 22.77 0.42
C ARG A 202 -11.00 23.79 -0.64
N GLU A 203 -10.50 25.01 -0.51
CA GLU A 203 -10.70 26.08 -1.49
C GLU A 203 -9.32 26.39 -2.09
N GLY A 204 -9.15 26.07 -3.36
CA GLY A 204 -7.93 26.32 -4.11
C GLY A 204 -8.21 27.19 -5.31
N ALA A 205 -7.38 28.21 -5.53
CA ALA A 205 -7.36 28.97 -6.76
C ALA A 205 -6.32 28.35 -7.72
N THR A 206 -6.69 28.20 -8.97
CA THR A 206 -5.74 27.82 -10.00
C THR A 206 -4.74 28.97 -10.19
N PRO A 207 -3.44 28.78 -9.95
CA PRO A 207 -2.47 29.83 -10.16
C PRO A 207 -2.45 30.21 -11.65
N ALA A 208 -2.20 31.50 -11.92
CA ALA A 208 -2.00 31.96 -13.29
C ALA A 208 -0.86 31.15 -13.92
N ARG A 209 -1.08 30.67 -15.13
CA ARG A 209 -0.05 29.93 -15.86
C ARG A 209 1.08 30.91 -16.20
N THR A 210 2.28 30.59 -15.77
CA THR A 210 3.47 31.34 -16.18
C THR A 210 3.78 30.94 -17.61
N GLU A 211 3.67 31.87 -18.56
CA GLU A 211 4.17 31.64 -19.90
C GLU A 211 5.69 31.51 -19.82
N LEU A 212 6.18 30.33 -20.17
CA LEU A 212 7.61 30.12 -20.31
C LEU A 212 8.08 30.77 -21.64
N PRO A 213 9.25 31.41 -21.67
CA PRO A 213 9.80 31.92 -22.93
C PRO A 213 9.95 30.76 -23.90
N GLY A 214 9.65 31.02 -25.17
CA GLY A 214 9.83 30.03 -26.23
C GLY A 214 11.30 29.55 -26.25
N MET A 215 11.48 28.25 -26.39
CA MET A 215 12.81 27.67 -26.51
C MET A 215 13.41 28.05 -27.87
N ASP A 216 14.60 28.63 -27.87
CA ASP A 216 15.34 28.82 -29.11
C ASP A 216 15.91 27.48 -29.58
N LEU A 217 15.39 27.01 -30.71
CA LEU A 217 15.77 25.71 -31.29
C LEU A 217 16.86 25.87 -32.39
N SER A 218 17.28 27.10 -32.68
CA SER A 218 18.15 27.40 -33.84
C SER A 218 19.54 26.75 -33.76
N GLU A 219 20.05 26.53 -32.55
CA GLU A 219 21.37 25.94 -32.31
C GLU A 219 21.34 24.49 -31.80
N LEU A 220 20.16 23.84 -31.77
CA LEU A 220 20.03 22.47 -31.27
C LEU A 220 20.54 21.46 -32.32
N ASN A 221 21.54 20.69 -31.91
CA ASN A 221 21.98 19.53 -32.66
C ASN A 221 21.24 18.29 -32.14
N LEU A 222 20.48 17.59 -33.00
CA LEU A 222 19.65 16.46 -32.64
C LEU A 222 20.45 15.30 -32.06
N ASP A 223 21.64 15.00 -32.58
CA ASP A 223 22.46 13.88 -32.06
C ASP A 223 22.99 14.19 -30.66
N THR A 224 23.40 15.43 -30.44
CA THR A 224 23.84 15.90 -29.13
C THR A 224 22.70 15.85 -28.15
N LEU A 225 21.51 16.34 -28.52
CA LEU A 225 20.32 16.36 -27.68
C LEU A 225 19.86 14.93 -27.33
N ALA A 226 19.81 14.03 -28.32
CA ALA A 226 19.45 12.63 -28.12
C ALA A 226 20.42 11.95 -27.13
N THR A 227 21.73 12.19 -27.30
CA THR A 227 22.74 11.66 -26.39
C THR A 227 22.58 12.19 -24.96
N GLN A 228 22.31 13.49 -24.80
CA GLN A 228 22.08 14.10 -23.50
C GLN A 228 20.82 13.55 -22.84
N ILE A 229 19.72 13.36 -23.60
CA ILE A 229 18.49 12.78 -23.08
C ILE A 229 18.73 11.34 -22.60
N LEU A 230 19.43 10.52 -23.37
CA LEU A 230 19.75 9.15 -22.98
C LEU A 230 20.65 9.05 -21.74
N GLN A 231 21.39 10.12 -21.42
CA GLN A 231 22.24 10.20 -20.22
C GLN A 231 21.50 10.75 -18.99
N LEU A 232 20.28 11.28 -19.13
CA LEU A 232 19.51 11.76 -17.98
C LEU A 232 19.25 10.60 -17.01
N PRO A 233 19.42 10.80 -15.69
CA PRO A 233 19.15 9.75 -14.70
C PRO A 233 17.74 9.13 -14.78
N ALA A 234 16.75 9.92 -15.20
CA ALA A 234 15.37 9.44 -15.41
C ALA A 234 15.22 8.55 -16.65
N VAL A 235 16.11 8.64 -17.64
CA VAL A 235 16.03 7.93 -18.93
C VAL A 235 17.09 6.84 -19.05
N ALA A 236 18.28 7.05 -18.47
CA ALA A 236 19.40 6.13 -18.54
C ALA A 236 19.07 4.71 -18.05
N SER A 237 19.84 3.73 -18.46
CA SER A 237 19.64 2.32 -18.12
C SER A 237 19.46 2.08 -16.61
N LYS A 238 18.46 1.29 -16.28
CA LYS A 238 18.14 0.81 -14.91
C LYS A 238 18.54 -0.66 -14.71
N SER A 239 19.36 -1.22 -15.60
CA SER A 239 19.77 -2.64 -15.55
C SER A 239 20.32 -3.03 -14.18
N PHE A 240 21.05 -2.14 -13.49
CA PHE A 240 21.55 -2.37 -12.14
C PHE A 240 20.45 -2.61 -11.12
N LEU A 241 19.28 -1.94 -11.22
CA LEU A 241 18.15 -2.16 -10.32
C LEU A 241 17.50 -3.52 -10.54
N ILE A 242 17.47 -4.00 -11.78
CA ILE A 242 16.89 -5.29 -12.13
C ILE A 242 17.82 -6.43 -11.73
N THR A 243 19.14 -6.24 -11.85
CA THR A 243 20.12 -7.30 -11.61
C THR A 243 20.50 -7.49 -10.15
N ILE A 244 20.25 -6.52 -9.27
CA ILE A 244 20.53 -6.64 -7.82
C ILE A 244 19.39 -7.31 -7.05
N ALA A 245 18.23 -7.52 -7.67
CA ALA A 245 17.08 -8.18 -7.09
C ALA A 245 16.66 -9.39 -7.91
N ASP A 246 15.69 -10.15 -7.42
CA ASP A 246 15.14 -11.30 -8.14
C ASP A 246 14.40 -10.84 -9.40
N ARG A 247 14.75 -11.42 -10.54
CA ARG A 247 14.17 -11.08 -11.85
C ARG A 247 12.89 -11.85 -12.16
N THR A 248 12.94 -13.16 -11.93
CA THR A 248 11.87 -14.10 -12.32
C THR A 248 11.67 -15.13 -11.23
N VAL A 249 11.00 -14.73 -10.16
CA VAL A 249 10.70 -15.62 -9.04
C VAL A 249 9.45 -16.44 -9.35
N GLY A 250 9.47 -17.73 -8.99
CA GLY A 250 8.32 -18.64 -9.15
C GLY A 250 8.13 -19.22 -10.54
N GLY A 251 8.86 -18.80 -11.56
CA GLY A 251 8.85 -19.40 -12.91
C GLY A 251 7.58 -19.15 -13.73
N LEU A 252 6.72 -18.22 -13.31
CA LEU A 252 5.49 -17.85 -14.03
C LEU A 252 5.66 -16.61 -14.93
N SER A 253 6.85 -16.03 -15.00
CA SER A 253 7.13 -14.93 -15.92
C SER A 253 7.14 -15.40 -17.37
N VAL A 254 6.28 -14.82 -18.19
CA VAL A 254 6.24 -15.06 -19.63
C VAL A 254 7.28 -14.23 -20.35
N ARG A 255 7.54 -13.02 -19.85
CA ARG A 255 8.52 -12.10 -20.39
C ARG A 255 9.53 -11.73 -19.31
N ASP A 256 10.81 -11.96 -19.59
CA ASP A 256 11.90 -11.50 -18.74
C ASP A 256 11.93 -9.96 -18.72
N PRO A 257 12.24 -9.32 -17.59
CA PRO A 257 12.43 -7.88 -17.51
C PRO A 257 13.48 -7.33 -18.48
N MET A 258 14.51 -8.12 -18.80
CA MET A 258 15.51 -7.78 -19.81
C MET A 258 15.15 -8.52 -21.11
N VAL A 259 14.83 -7.79 -22.16
CA VAL A 259 14.32 -8.34 -23.44
C VAL A 259 15.37 -8.38 -24.54
N GLY A 260 15.05 -9.14 -25.59
CA GLY A 260 15.90 -9.31 -26.77
C GLY A 260 17.06 -10.29 -26.56
N PRO A 261 17.76 -10.68 -27.65
CA PRO A 261 18.80 -11.70 -27.61
C PRO A 261 20.01 -11.29 -26.75
N TRP A 262 20.25 -10.01 -26.58
CA TRP A 262 21.35 -9.46 -25.80
C TRP A 262 20.94 -9.08 -24.38
N GLN A 263 19.64 -9.17 -24.03
CA GLN A 263 19.10 -8.81 -22.73
C GLN A 263 19.54 -7.42 -22.25
N VAL A 264 19.51 -6.43 -23.11
CA VAL A 264 19.91 -5.05 -22.81
C VAL A 264 18.70 -4.15 -22.56
N PRO A 265 17.65 -4.13 -23.43
CA PRO A 265 16.47 -3.31 -23.16
C PRO A 265 15.66 -3.87 -22.01
N VAL A 266 15.09 -2.98 -21.20
CA VAL A 266 14.10 -3.35 -20.16
C VAL A 266 12.72 -3.37 -20.78
N ALA A 267 11.90 -4.36 -20.44
CA ALA A 267 10.52 -4.45 -20.87
C ALA A 267 9.66 -3.37 -20.19
N ASP A 268 8.82 -2.69 -20.97
CA ASP A 268 7.86 -1.70 -20.45
C ASP A 268 6.58 -2.32 -19.89
N CYS A 269 6.40 -3.63 -20.07
CA CYS A 269 5.26 -4.38 -19.61
C CYS A 269 5.71 -5.73 -19.04
N ALA A 270 5.24 -6.06 -17.85
CA ALA A 270 5.39 -7.39 -17.27
C ALA A 270 4.24 -8.30 -17.71
N VAL A 271 4.54 -9.55 -18.04
CA VAL A 271 3.53 -10.56 -18.38
C VAL A 271 3.80 -11.83 -17.58
N GLY A 272 2.80 -12.26 -16.81
CA GLY A 272 2.86 -13.44 -15.98
C GLY A 272 1.75 -14.44 -16.30
N LEU A 273 2.02 -15.74 -16.12
CA LEU A 273 0.98 -16.77 -16.14
C LEU A 273 0.28 -16.83 -14.78
N LEU A 274 -1.00 -17.20 -14.78
CA LEU A 274 -1.77 -17.42 -13.55
C LEU A 274 -1.42 -18.75 -12.89
N ASP A 275 -1.01 -19.74 -13.67
CA ASP A 275 -0.63 -21.07 -13.19
C ASP A 275 0.29 -21.79 -14.19
N TYR A 276 0.77 -22.99 -13.80
CA TYR A 276 1.64 -23.84 -14.65
C TYR A 276 0.89 -24.77 -15.60
N ARG A 277 -0.42 -24.71 -15.72
CA ARG A 277 -1.25 -25.65 -16.48
C ARG A 277 -1.92 -25.01 -17.68
N ASN A 278 -2.24 -23.72 -17.58
CA ASN A 278 -2.98 -22.98 -18.58
C ASN A 278 -2.08 -21.91 -19.25
N HIS A 279 -2.62 -21.28 -20.29
CA HIS A 279 -1.98 -20.19 -21.01
C HIS A 279 -2.65 -18.82 -20.71
N HIS A 280 -3.45 -18.77 -19.66
CA HIS A 280 -4.02 -17.51 -19.17
C HIS A 280 -2.98 -16.78 -18.34
N GLY A 281 -2.95 -15.46 -18.50
CA GLY A 281 -2.01 -14.61 -17.80
C GLY A 281 -2.53 -13.21 -17.61
N ASP A 282 -1.76 -12.43 -16.88
CA ASP A 282 -1.98 -11.02 -16.65
C ASP A 282 -0.82 -10.20 -17.21
N ALA A 283 -1.13 -9.00 -17.65
CA ALA A 283 -0.15 -8.03 -18.07
C ALA A 283 -0.24 -6.79 -17.18
N LEU A 284 0.91 -6.28 -16.76
CA LEU A 284 1.03 -5.06 -15.96
C LEU A 284 1.97 -4.08 -16.61
N SER A 285 1.58 -2.83 -16.64
CA SER A 285 2.40 -1.72 -17.10
C SER A 285 2.22 -0.51 -16.21
N MET A 286 3.11 0.43 -16.31
CA MET A 286 3.07 1.67 -15.53
C MET A 286 3.17 2.87 -16.44
N GLY A 287 2.63 4.01 -15.95
CA GLY A 287 2.80 5.32 -16.57
C GLY A 287 2.97 6.38 -15.49
N GLU A 288 3.92 7.29 -15.71
CA GLU A 288 4.23 8.38 -14.78
C GLU A 288 4.80 9.57 -15.55
N ARG A 289 4.25 10.77 -15.30
CA ARG A 289 4.66 12.01 -15.98
C ARG A 289 4.80 13.18 -15.01
N SER A 290 5.38 12.92 -13.84
CA SER A 290 5.55 13.92 -12.79
C SER A 290 6.24 15.21 -13.24
N PRO A 291 7.27 15.23 -14.09
CA PRO A 291 7.85 16.49 -14.58
C PRO A 291 6.85 17.37 -15.33
N ALA A 292 5.92 16.78 -16.08
CA ALA A 292 4.90 17.53 -16.80
C ALA A 292 3.84 18.15 -15.86
N ALA A 293 3.59 17.55 -14.69
CA ALA A 293 2.66 18.08 -13.70
C ALA A 293 3.07 19.44 -13.14
N VAL A 294 4.34 19.78 -13.22
CA VAL A 294 4.86 21.11 -12.85
C VAL A 294 4.22 22.21 -13.71
N GLN A 295 3.96 21.91 -14.97
CA GLN A 295 3.42 22.86 -15.93
C GLN A 295 1.89 22.73 -16.09
N ASP A 296 1.41 21.50 -16.16
CA ASP A 296 -0.01 21.20 -16.38
C ASP A 296 -0.36 19.82 -15.79
N SER A 297 -0.95 19.84 -14.60
CA SER A 297 -1.32 18.62 -13.86
C SER A 297 -2.36 17.79 -14.59
N ALA A 298 -3.31 18.43 -15.32
CA ALA A 298 -4.32 17.73 -16.08
C ALA A 298 -3.72 17.02 -17.31
N ALA A 299 -2.79 17.66 -17.99
CA ALA A 299 -2.06 17.05 -19.11
C ALA A 299 -1.16 15.91 -18.63
N ALA A 300 -0.43 16.10 -17.52
CA ALA A 300 0.42 15.07 -16.93
C ALA A 300 -0.37 13.80 -16.56
N SER A 301 -1.54 13.97 -15.99
CA SER A 301 -2.44 12.87 -15.62
C SER A 301 -2.88 12.06 -16.85
N ARG A 302 -3.32 12.74 -17.92
CA ARG A 302 -3.67 12.08 -19.19
C ARG A 302 -2.47 11.38 -19.83
N LEU A 303 -1.29 12.01 -19.79
CA LEU A 303 -0.06 11.43 -20.34
C LEU A 303 0.39 10.18 -19.55
N ALA A 304 0.24 10.17 -18.22
CA ALA A 304 0.56 9.00 -17.41
C ALA A 304 -0.35 7.81 -17.77
N ILE A 305 -1.66 8.04 -17.92
CA ILE A 305 -2.60 7.01 -18.39
C ILE A 305 -2.23 6.54 -19.80
N ALA A 306 -1.98 7.47 -20.73
CA ALA A 306 -1.60 7.12 -22.09
C ALA A 306 -0.31 6.30 -22.14
N GLU A 307 0.68 6.62 -21.31
CA GLU A 307 1.92 5.87 -21.21
C GLU A 307 1.66 4.44 -20.69
N SER A 308 0.88 4.29 -19.63
CA SER A 308 0.55 2.96 -19.10
C SER A 308 -0.16 2.09 -20.16
N LEU A 309 -1.09 2.67 -20.92
CA LEU A 309 -1.83 1.96 -21.96
C LEU A 309 -0.93 1.62 -23.17
N THR A 310 -0.08 2.53 -23.59
CA THR A 310 0.85 2.26 -24.72
C THR A 310 1.88 1.21 -24.34
N ASN A 311 2.37 1.21 -23.10
CA ASN A 311 3.23 0.15 -22.58
C ASN A 311 2.51 -1.21 -22.54
N LEU A 312 1.22 -1.21 -22.13
CA LEU A 312 0.39 -2.42 -22.08
C LEU A 312 0.18 -3.05 -23.47
N LEU A 313 0.12 -2.25 -24.53
CA LEU A 313 -0.06 -2.74 -25.90
C LEU A 313 1.03 -3.74 -26.34
N SER A 314 2.21 -3.69 -25.73
CA SER A 314 3.26 -4.67 -25.99
C SER A 314 2.89 -6.10 -25.56
N ALA A 315 1.90 -6.29 -24.71
CA ALA A 315 1.34 -7.57 -24.30
C ALA A 315 0.13 -8.01 -25.16
N VAL A 316 -0.34 -7.16 -26.07
CA VAL A 316 -1.48 -7.43 -26.97
C VAL A 316 -2.74 -7.86 -26.18
N PRO A 317 -3.29 -7.01 -25.30
CA PRO A 317 -4.52 -7.34 -24.57
C PRO A 317 -5.70 -7.53 -25.54
N ASP A 318 -6.57 -8.47 -25.23
CA ASP A 318 -7.73 -8.81 -26.08
C ASP A 318 -8.75 -7.67 -26.14
N ASP A 319 -8.97 -6.98 -25.02
CA ASP A 319 -9.94 -5.89 -24.89
C ASP A 319 -9.43 -4.83 -23.91
N LEU A 320 -9.33 -3.59 -24.40
CA LEU A 320 -8.91 -2.46 -23.59
C LEU A 320 -9.93 -2.17 -22.44
N GLY A 321 -11.21 -2.43 -22.65
CA GLY A 321 -12.26 -2.22 -21.64
C GLY A 321 -12.10 -3.09 -20.40
N GLN A 322 -11.34 -4.20 -20.48
CA GLN A 322 -11.01 -5.03 -19.33
C GLN A 322 -9.86 -4.48 -18.49
N THR A 323 -9.16 -3.45 -18.98
CA THR A 323 -8.06 -2.83 -18.24
C THR A 323 -8.57 -2.17 -16.97
N LYS A 324 -7.88 -2.46 -15.85
CA LYS A 324 -8.11 -1.82 -14.56
C LYS A 324 -6.85 -1.04 -14.17
N LEU A 325 -7.04 0.20 -13.75
CA LEU A 325 -5.94 1.04 -13.28
C LEU A 325 -5.94 1.11 -11.76
N SER A 326 -4.76 1.14 -11.17
CA SER A 326 -4.56 1.58 -9.80
C SER A 326 -3.85 2.93 -9.83
N ALA A 327 -4.46 3.96 -9.26
CA ALA A 327 -3.89 5.30 -9.26
C ALA A 327 -3.20 5.62 -7.93
N ASN A 328 -2.02 6.25 -8.00
CA ASN A 328 -1.34 6.77 -6.82
C ASN A 328 -1.18 8.31 -6.97
N TRP A 329 -1.84 9.04 -6.07
CA TRP A 329 -1.84 10.49 -6.07
C TRP A 329 -0.90 11.01 -4.97
N MET A 330 0.09 11.82 -5.38
CA MET A 330 1.05 12.42 -4.44
C MET A 330 1.02 13.93 -4.60
N ALA A 331 0.73 14.65 -3.50
CA ALA A 331 0.62 16.11 -3.52
C ALA A 331 1.00 16.73 -2.16
N ASP A 332 1.37 17.99 -2.15
CA ASP A 332 1.46 18.84 -0.94
C ASP A 332 0.12 19.57 -0.75
N ALA A 333 -0.94 18.82 -0.47
CA ALA A 333 -2.29 19.37 -0.32
C ALA A 333 -2.36 20.42 0.80
N GLY A 334 -3.13 21.49 0.57
CA GLY A 334 -3.20 22.65 1.45
C GLY A 334 -2.14 23.71 1.19
N SER A 335 -1.15 23.47 0.34
CA SER A 335 -0.25 24.52 -0.15
C SER A 335 -0.86 25.27 -1.34
N ALA A 336 -0.45 26.53 -1.51
CA ALA A 336 -1.01 27.39 -2.56
C ALA A 336 -0.97 26.75 -3.96
N GLY A 337 -2.12 26.64 -4.60
CA GLY A 337 -2.29 26.07 -5.92
C GLY A 337 -2.24 24.54 -6.00
N GLN A 338 -1.81 23.83 -4.96
CA GLN A 338 -1.65 22.37 -5.02
C GLN A 338 -3.00 21.62 -4.97
N ASP A 339 -3.97 22.12 -4.20
CA ASP A 339 -5.32 21.54 -4.17
C ASP A 339 -6.02 21.68 -5.54
N ALA A 340 -5.87 22.82 -6.21
CA ALA A 340 -6.41 23.04 -7.55
C ALA A 340 -5.71 22.16 -8.59
N ALA A 341 -4.40 21.99 -8.50
CA ALA A 341 -3.62 21.13 -9.37
C ALA A 341 -4.02 19.65 -9.22
N LEU A 342 -4.18 19.18 -7.97
CA LEU A 342 -4.64 17.82 -7.67
C LEU A 342 -6.06 17.60 -8.22
N TYR A 343 -6.99 18.53 -7.99
CA TYR A 343 -8.33 18.42 -8.53
C TYR A 343 -8.33 18.31 -10.06
N ALA A 344 -7.59 19.18 -10.76
CA ALA A 344 -7.48 19.17 -12.20
C ALA A 344 -6.88 17.85 -12.74
N ALA A 345 -5.90 17.29 -12.07
CA ALA A 345 -5.29 16.01 -12.41
C ALA A 345 -6.32 14.86 -12.30
N VAL A 346 -7.02 14.78 -11.15
CA VAL A 346 -8.02 13.73 -10.89
C VAL A 346 -9.21 13.84 -11.86
N GLU A 347 -9.70 15.05 -12.10
CA GLU A 347 -10.79 15.29 -13.05
C GLU A 347 -10.41 14.86 -14.47
N ALA A 348 -9.20 15.21 -14.92
CA ALA A 348 -8.70 14.84 -16.24
C ALA A 348 -8.53 13.33 -16.41
N ALA A 349 -7.99 12.64 -15.39
CA ALA A 349 -7.88 11.19 -15.36
C ALA A 349 -9.27 10.53 -15.43
N SER A 350 -10.20 10.97 -14.59
CA SER A 350 -11.55 10.44 -14.55
C SER A 350 -12.26 10.58 -15.90
N ARG A 351 -12.22 11.75 -16.51
CA ARG A 351 -12.82 11.98 -17.83
C ARG A 351 -12.23 11.08 -18.91
N LEU A 352 -10.89 10.99 -18.97
CA LEU A 352 -10.22 10.13 -19.96
C LEU A 352 -10.59 8.65 -19.76
N CYS A 353 -10.63 8.15 -18.52
CA CYS A 353 -11.00 6.78 -18.24
C CYS A 353 -12.45 6.48 -18.63
N ILE A 354 -13.38 7.41 -18.40
CA ILE A 354 -14.77 7.29 -18.81
C ILE A 354 -14.88 7.23 -20.35
N GLU A 355 -14.16 8.10 -21.06
CA GLU A 355 -14.13 8.12 -22.53
C GLU A 355 -13.57 6.83 -23.12
N LEU A 356 -12.56 6.23 -22.46
CA LEU A 356 -11.93 4.97 -22.89
C LEU A 356 -12.68 3.72 -22.41
N GLY A 357 -13.70 3.85 -21.56
CA GLY A 357 -14.42 2.71 -20.99
C GLY A 357 -13.61 1.88 -20.01
N ILE A 358 -12.56 2.43 -19.41
CA ILE A 358 -11.71 1.79 -18.39
C ILE A 358 -12.00 2.35 -17.00
N SER A 359 -11.59 1.64 -15.95
CA SER A 359 -11.88 2.04 -14.57
C SER A 359 -10.65 2.13 -13.69
N ILE A 360 -10.74 2.99 -12.67
CA ILE A 360 -9.77 3.10 -11.57
C ILE A 360 -10.50 2.63 -10.29
N PRO A 361 -10.58 1.30 -10.03
CA PRO A 361 -11.33 0.77 -8.89
C PRO A 361 -10.61 0.96 -7.57
N VAL A 362 -9.31 1.16 -7.58
CA VAL A 362 -8.46 1.24 -6.40
C VAL A 362 -7.32 2.22 -6.63
N GLY A 363 -6.81 2.75 -5.54
CA GLY A 363 -5.66 3.63 -5.57
C GLY A 363 -5.25 4.02 -4.17
N LYS A 364 -4.24 4.86 -4.08
CA LYS A 364 -3.68 5.39 -2.83
C LYS A 364 -3.36 6.86 -3.01
N ASP A 365 -3.44 7.60 -1.94
CA ASP A 365 -2.96 8.98 -1.92
C ASP A 365 -1.86 9.20 -0.88
N SER A 366 -1.04 10.22 -1.11
CA SER A 366 -0.04 10.75 -0.19
C SER A 366 -0.08 12.28 -0.31
N LEU A 367 -0.94 12.90 0.49
CA LEU A 367 -1.28 14.32 0.33
C LEU A 367 -0.42 15.28 1.16
N SER A 368 0.57 14.77 1.88
CA SER A 368 1.50 15.56 2.69
C SER A 368 2.94 15.50 2.16
N MET A 369 3.10 15.31 0.84
CA MET A 369 4.41 15.17 0.18
C MET A 369 5.19 16.47 0.19
N ARG A 370 5.91 16.67 1.29
CA ARG A 370 6.67 17.89 1.57
C ARG A 370 8.03 17.52 2.16
N ALA A 371 9.11 18.03 1.59
CA ALA A 371 10.44 17.93 2.15
C ALA A 371 10.92 19.28 2.70
N ARG A 372 11.58 19.25 3.84
CA ARG A 372 12.21 20.43 4.44
C ARG A 372 13.63 20.09 4.85
N TRP A 373 14.56 20.90 4.44
CA TRP A 373 15.97 20.77 4.84
C TRP A 373 16.61 22.14 5.08
N LYS A 374 17.76 22.15 5.71
CA LYS A 374 18.58 23.37 5.84
C LYS A 374 19.53 23.41 4.66
N GLY A 375 19.53 24.54 3.95
CA GLY A 375 20.58 24.83 2.94
C GLY A 375 21.94 25.08 3.59
N ASP A 376 22.98 25.10 2.76
CA ASP A 376 24.37 25.36 3.21
C ASP A 376 24.53 26.72 3.87
N ASP A 377 23.64 27.67 3.58
CA ASP A 377 23.53 29.01 4.21
C ASP A 377 22.81 29.00 5.56
N GLY A 378 22.38 27.83 6.04
CA GLY A 378 21.62 27.66 7.29
C GLY A 378 20.16 28.06 7.20
N GLN A 379 19.67 28.54 6.06
CA GLN A 379 18.25 28.84 5.84
C GLN A 379 17.46 27.55 5.59
N ARG A 380 16.21 27.53 6.04
CA ARG A 380 15.29 26.43 5.73
C ARG A 380 14.80 26.57 4.29
N VAL A 381 15.17 25.63 3.46
CA VAL A 381 14.62 25.48 2.11
C VAL A 381 13.41 24.56 2.19
N LYS A 382 12.32 24.95 1.55
CA LYS A 382 11.12 24.12 1.41
C LYS A 382 11.07 23.64 -0.04
N GLU A 383 11.15 22.36 -0.24
CA GLU A 383 10.79 21.73 -1.51
C GLU A 383 9.37 21.19 -1.41
N ILE A 384 8.56 21.43 -2.43
CA ILE A 384 7.19 20.96 -2.50
C ILE A 384 7.16 19.80 -3.48
N GLY A 385 6.80 18.61 -2.99
CA GLY A 385 6.40 17.52 -3.85
C GLY A 385 5.15 17.93 -4.64
N ARG A 386 5.08 17.56 -5.91
CA ARG A 386 3.93 17.87 -6.77
C ARG A 386 3.14 16.62 -7.07
N ALA A 387 1.87 16.80 -7.43
CA ALA A 387 0.98 15.70 -7.75
C ALA A 387 1.57 14.78 -8.84
N HIS A 388 1.65 13.51 -8.53
CA HIS A 388 1.97 12.44 -9.46
C HIS A 388 0.72 11.56 -9.64
N VAL A 389 0.53 11.03 -10.81
CA VAL A 389 -0.51 10.05 -11.12
C VAL A 389 0.14 8.70 -11.38
#